data_e62e87f1f0ee412c1f4efed270bd4ca6
#
_entry.id   e62e87f1f0ee412c1f4efed270bd4ca6
#
_cell.length_a   1.000
_cell.length_b   1.000
_cell.length_c   1.000
_cell.angle_alpha   90.00
_cell.angle_beta   90.00
_cell.angle_gamma   90.00
#
_symmetry.space_group_name_H-M   'P 1'
#
loop_
_entity.id
_entity.type
_entity.pdbx_description
1 polymer ?
#
loop_
_entity_poly.entity_id
_entity_poly.type
_entity_poly.pdbx_seq_one_letter_code
_entity_poly.pdbx_strand_id
1 'polypeptide(L)'
;MQLTPRSKFLMLIAVFVVPVVAAYLAYFGWRPAGHTNYGDLVAVTPLQQTAGLKHDGTSFDLGTLRGKWLMVHVGPADCDARCAQQLYLMRQTRIAQGKEQSRIERVWVLTDNGAVDPALLEAHAGLHAWRPGEATFVEQFPASDDRAGHIYLVDPLGNLMLRFPAEPDPKRMMKDLKLLLKASQIG
;
A
#
# COMPACT_ATOMS: atom_id res chain seq x y z
N MET A 1 54.32 -7.04 30.57
CA MET A 1 54.11 -8.25 29.77
C MET A 1 54.37 -7.88 28.30
N GLN A 2 55.55 -8.23 27.75
CA GLN A 2 55.89 -7.88 26.36
C GLN A 2 55.31 -8.94 25.43
N LEU A 3 54.39 -8.51 24.56
CA LEU A 3 53.77 -9.35 23.55
C LEU A 3 54.85 -9.80 22.52
N THR A 4 54.85 -11.08 22.19
CA THR A 4 55.72 -11.61 21.15
C THR A 4 55.40 -11.03 19.76
N PRO A 5 56.35 -11.00 18.81
CA PRO A 5 56.04 -10.48 17.46
C PRO A 5 54.88 -11.19 16.79
N ARG A 6 54.71 -12.49 17.04
CA ARG A 6 53.60 -13.30 16.51
C ARG A 6 52.23 -12.88 17.10
N SER A 7 52.18 -12.58 18.42
CA SER A 7 50.94 -12.14 19.05
C SER A 7 50.51 -10.73 18.58
N LYS A 8 51.49 -9.84 18.33
CA LYS A 8 51.20 -8.51 17.74
C LYS A 8 50.61 -8.63 16.33
N PHE A 9 51.16 -9.51 15.51
CA PHE A 9 50.68 -9.77 14.17
C PHE A 9 49.23 -10.36 14.17
N LEU A 10 48.98 -11.36 15.03
CA LEU A 10 47.63 -11.94 15.19
C LEU A 10 46.59 -10.92 15.72
N MET A 11 47.01 -10.06 16.64
CA MET A 11 46.15 -9.00 17.16
C MET A 11 45.77 -8.00 16.06
N LEU A 12 46.71 -7.66 15.19
CA LEU A 12 46.47 -6.78 14.06
C LEU A 12 45.50 -7.40 13.06
N ILE A 13 45.66 -8.68 12.74
CA ILE A 13 44.68 -9.41 11.90
C ILE A 13 43.32 -9.45 12.59
N ALA A 14 43.24 -9.74 13.88
CA ALA A 14 41.97 -9.83 14.62
C ALA A 14 41.19 -8.51 14.58
N VAL A 15 41.86 -7.36 14.68
CA VAL A 15 41.22 -6.03 14.60
C VAL A 15 40.50 -5.83 13.27
N PHE A 16 40.99 -6.38 12.17
CA PHE A 16 40.32 -6.27 10.86
C PHE A 16 39.32 -7.38 10.61
N VAL A 17 39.59 -8.60 11.05
CA VAL A 17 38.74 -9.77 10.77
C VAL A 17 37.51 -9.82 11.69
N VAL A 18 37.69 -9.53 12.98
CA VAL A 18 36.59 -9.64 13.97
C VAL A 18 35.40 -8.76 13.62
N PRO A 19 35.52 -7.47 13.22
CA PRO A 19 34.36 -6.65 12.84
C PRO A 19 33.60 -7.20 11.61
N VAL A 20 34.35 -7.73 10.64
CA VAL A 20 33.75 -8.31 9.43
C VAL A 20 32.98 -9.58 9.76
N VAL A 21 33.57 -10.47 10.55
CA VAL A 21 32.91 -11.70 11.01
C VAL A 21 31.68 -11.36 11.89
N ALA A 22 31.82 -10.40 12.81
CA ALA A 22 30.71 -9.95 13.66
C ALA A 22 29.56 -9.36 12.85
N ALA A 23 29.88 -8.53 11.84
CA ALA A 23 28.87 -7.97 10.93
C ALA A 23 28.16 -9.07 10.12
N TYR A 24 28.90 -10.04 9.63
CA TYR A 24 28.36 -11.20 8.91
C TYR A 24 27.44 -12.03 9.80
N LEU A 25 27.89 -12.37 11.01
CA LEU A 25 27.08 -13.12 11.98
C LEU A 25 25.82 -12.34 12.40
N ALA A 26 25.93 -11.02 12.60
CA ALA A 26 24.79 -10.18 12.90
C ALA A 26 23.79 -10.12 11.73
N TYR A 27 24.26 -10.02 10.50
CA TYR A 27 23.43 -9.99 9.30
C TYR A 27 22.64 -11.29 9.09
N PHE A 28 23.27 -12.43 9.27
CA PHE A 28 22.62 -13.74 9.09
C PHE A 28 21.90 -14.24 10.33
N GLY A 29 22.37 -13.90 11.53
CA GLY A 29 21.79 -14.35 12.80
C GLY A 29 20.69 -13.46 13.33
N TRP A 30 20.74 -12.16 13.07
CA TRP A 30 19.73 -11.22 13.53
C TRP A 30 18.79 -10.85 12.39
N ARG A 31 17.78 -11.65 12.18
CA ARG A 31 16.61 -11.24 11.37
C ARG A 31 15.66 -10.53 12.32
N PRO A 32 15.43 -9.21 12.19
CA PRO A 32 14.41 -8.55 12.99
C PRO A 32 13.06 -9.18 12.66
N ALA A 33 12.44 -9.80 13.67
CA ALA A 33 11.14 -10.47 13.57
C ALA A 33 9.97 -9.46 13.62
N GLY A 34 10.10 -8.31 12.97
CA GLY A 34 9.08 -7.28 12.98
C GLY A 34 8.93 -6.61 11.62
N HIS A 35 7.73 -6.70 11.05
CA HIS A 35 7.34 -5.81 9.98
C HIS A 35 7.10 -4.42 10.57
N THR A 36 7.73 -3.40 10.01
CA THR A 36 7.51 -1.99 10.41
C THR A 36 6.17 -1.46 9.92
N ASN A 37 5.54 -2.17 8.99
CA ASN A 37 4.27 -1.80 8.39
C ASN A 37 3.10 -2.32 9.22
N TYR A 38 2.08 -1.50 9.36
CA TYR A 38 0.81 -1.89 9.96
C TYR A 38 -0.04 -2.72 9.01
N GLY A 39 -0.07 -2.33 7.73
CA GLY A 39 -0.71 -3.12 6.69
C GLY A 39 0.08 -4.38 6.35
N ASP A 40 -0.64 -5.42 5.94
CA ASP A 40 -0.05 -6.66 5.45
C ASP A 40 0.57 -6.44 4.08
N LEU A 41 1.86 -6.74 3.95
CA LEU A 41 2.51 -6.75 2.64
C LEU A 41 1.97 -7.94 1.84
N VAL A 42 1.46 -7.64 0.65
CA VAL A 42 1.09 -8.68 -0.32
C VAL A 42 2.24 -8.89 -1.31
N ALA A 43 2.24 -10.02 -2.01
CA ALA A 43 3.20 -10.22 -3.10
C ALA A 43 3.04 -9.08 -4.11
N VAL A 44 4.12 -8.33 -4.33
CA VAL A 44 4.09 -7.19 -5.26
C VAL A 44 3.74 -7.68 -6.65
N THR A 45 2.55 -7.32 -7.10
CA THR A 45 1.99 -7.79 -8.38
C THR A 45 1.54 -6.59 -9.21
N PRO A 46 2.04 -6.44 -10.44
CA PRO A 46 1.53 -5.42 -11.35
C PRO A 46 0.06 -5.66 -11.63
N LEU A 47 -0.79 -4.66 -11.36
CA LEU A 47 -2.20 -4.74 -11.74
C LEU A 47 -2.32 -4.70 -13.27
N GLN A 48 -3.05 -5.65 -13.81
CA GLN A 48 -3.41 -5.64 -15.23
C GLN A 48 -4.20 -4.36 -15.52
N GLN A 49 -3.84 -3.70 -16.62
CA GLN A 49 -4.54 -2.50 -17.03
C GLN A 49 -5.80 -2.91 -17.81
N THR A 50 -6.91 -2.34 -17.43
CA THR A 50 -8.16 -2.51 -18.15
C THR A 50 -8.91 -1.20 -18.20
N ALA A 51 -9.44 -0.86 -19.35
CA ALA A 51 -10.38 0.22 -19.47
C ALA A 51 -11.72 -0.19 -18.86
N GLY A 52 -12.48 0.79 -18.40
CA GLY A 52 -13.79 0.57 -17.82
C GLY A 52 -14.61 1.83 -17.82
N LEU A 53 -15.69 1.84 -17.05
CA LEU A 53 -16.60 2.98 -16.98
C LEU A 53 -16.66 3.54 -15.56
N LYS A 54 -16.62 4.85 -15.44
CA LYS A 54 -17.01 5.51 -14.18
C LYS A 54 -18.51 5.38 -13.94
N HIS A 55 -18.94 5.73 -12.73
CA HIS A 55 -20.34 5.76 -12.35
C HIS A 55 -21.23 6.62 -13.27
N ASP A 56 -20.67 7.65 -13.91
CA ASP A 56 -21.31 8.55 -14.83
C ASP A 56 -21.32 8.05 -16.31
N GLY A 57 -20.81 6.84 -16.54
CA GLY A 57 -20.70 6.22 -17.86
C GLY A 57 -19.52 6.70 -18.70
N THR A 58 -18.68 7.60 -18.18
CA THR A 58 -17.47 8.03 -18.89
C THR A 58 -16.40 6.95 -18.88
N SER A 59 -15.70 6.81 -20.01
CA SER A 59 -14.57 5.87 -20.10
C SER A 59 -13.44 6.31 -19.16
N PHE A 60 -12.87 5.35 -18.46
CA PHE A 60 -11.76 5.57 -17.54
C PHE A 60 -10.82 4.38 -17.54
N ASP A 61 -9.53 4.67 -17.54
CA ASP A 61 -8.46 3.69 -17.40
C ASP A 61 -7.67 3.99 -16.14
N LEU A 62 -7.49 2.99 -15.29
CA LEU A 62 -6.70 3.11 -14.06
C LEU A 62 -5.24 3.52 -14.35
N GLY A 63 -4.72 3.19 -15.52
CA GLY A 63 -3.39 3.59 -15.97
C GLY A 63 -3.19 5.11 -16.08
N THR A 64 -4.26 5.89 -16.21
CA THR A 64 -4.21 7.35 -16.18
C THR A 64 -3.78 7.92 -14.83
N LEU A 65 -3.86 7.12 -13.76
CA LEU A 65 -3.44 7.46 -12.41
C LEU A 65 -1.99 7.01 -12.10
N ARG A 66 -1.26 6.49 -13.08
CA ARG A 66 0.18 6.18 -12.89
C ARG A 66 0.94 7.40 -12.41
N GLY A 67 1.93 7.18 -11.57
CA GLY A 67 2.63 8.26 -10.88
C GLY A 67 1.95 8.69 -9.58
N LYS A 68 0.78 8.12 -9.22
CA LYS A 68 0.08 8.37 -7.95
C LYS A 68 0.00 7.10 -7.12
N TRP A 69 -0.01 7.28 -5.82
CA TRP A 69 -0.39 6.25 -4.87
C TRP A 69 -1.91 6.07 -4.89
N LEU A 70 -2.39 4.84 -5.03
CA LEU A 70 -3.83 4.59 -5.06
C LEU A 70 -4.24 3.86 -3.79
N MET A 71 -5.19 4.45 -3.06
CA MET A 71 -5.97 3.71 -2.06
C MET A 71 -7.20 3.14 -2.76
N VAL A 72 -7.34 1.83 -2.72
CA VAL A 72 -8.36 1.10 -3.47
C VAL A 72 -9.30 0.37 -2.51
N HIS A 73 -10.59 0.62 -2.65
CA HIS A 73 -11.66 -0.17 -2.07
C HIS A 73 -12.31 -1.00 -3.17
N VAL A 74 -12.65 -2.27 -2.89
CA VAL A 74 -13.27 -3.18 -3.86
C VAL A 74 -14.59 -3.65 -3.28
N GLY A 75 -15.70 -3.30 -3.91
CA GLY A 75 -17.02 -3.67 -3.37
C GLY A 75 -18.17 -3.29 -4.29
N PRO A 76 -19.40 -3.74 -3.95
CA PRO A 76 -20.60 -3.43 -4.73
C PRO A 76 -20.93 -1.94 -4.72
N ALA A 77 -21.75 -1.51 -5.68
CA ALA A 77 -22.25 -0.13 -5.76
C ALA A 77 -23.21 0.22 -4.61
N ASP A 78 -23.92 -0.77 -4.08
CA ASP A 78 -24.71 -0.63 -2.85
C ASP A 78 -23.77 -0.62 -1.65
N CYS A 79 -23.40 0.59 -1.22
CA CYS A 79 -22.41 0.83 -0.19
C CYS A 79 -23.05 0.75 1.20
N ASP A 80 -22.85 -0.35 1.89
CA ASP A 80 -23.29 -0.55 3.27
C ASP A 80 -22.48 0.32 4.27
N ALA A 81 -22.80 0.23 5.56
CA ALA A 81 -22.15 1.01 6.61
C ALA A 81 -20.63 0.75 6.66
N ARG A 82 -20.17 -0.47 6.38
CA ARG A 82 -18.76 -0.84 6.36
C ARG A 82 -18.04 -0.23 5.15
N CYS A 83 -18.62 -0.31 3.97
CA CYS A 83 -18.14 0.37 2.78
C CYS A 83 -18.02 1.88 3.01
N ALA A 84 -19.06 2.52 3.55
CA ALA A 84 -19.05 3.96 3.86
C ALA A 84 -17.92 4.32 4.83
N GLN A 85 -17.67 3.49 5.84
CA GLN A 85 -16.56 3.65 6.77
C GLN A 85 -15.20 3.54 6.06
N GLN A 86 -15.02 2.60 5.14
CA GLN A 86 -13.78 2.44 4.38
C GLN A 86 -13.53 3.66 3.47
N LEU A 87 -14.55 4.13 2.76
CA LEU A 87 -14.43 5.33 1.92
C LEU A 87 -14.12 6.58 2.75
N TYR A 88 -14.73 6.71 3.93
CA TYR A 88 -14.43 7.78 4.88
C TYR A 88 -12.97 7.73 5.34
N LEU A 89 -12.46 6.56 5.73
CA LEU A 89 -11.07 6.36 6.14
C LEU A 89 -10.09 6.71 5.03
N MET A 90 -10.35 6.30 3.80
CA MET A 90 -9.54 6.66 2.64
C MET A 90 -9.48 8.19 2.45
N ARG A 91 -10.64 8.87 2.58
CA ARG A 91 -10.71 10.33 2.50
C ARG A 91 -9.89 11.00 3.62
N GLN A 92 -10.09 10.59 4.88
CA GLN A 92 -9.41 11.19 6.02
C GLN A 92 -7.89 10.93 5.96
N THR A 93 -7.50 9.72 5.58
CA THR A 93 -6.09 9.36 5.45
C THR A 93 -5.39 10.21 4.38
N ARG A 94 -6.04 10.45 3.24
CA ARG A 94 -5.52 11.33 2.18
C ARG A 94 -5.36 12.77 2.68
N ILE A 95 -6.38 13.34 3.31
CA ILE A 95 -6.36 14.71 3.84
C ILE A 95 -5.26 14.88 4.89
N ALA A 96 -5.08 13.90 5.76
CA ALA A 96 -4.07 13.92 6.81
C ALA A 96 -2.62 13.94 6.28
N GLN A 97 -2.37 13.63 5.00
CA GLN A 97 -1.04 13.75 4.39
C GLN A 97 -0.68 15.19 4.04
N GLY A 98 -1.57 16.16 4.20
CA GLY A 98 -1.31 17.58 4.01
C GLY A 98 -0.84 17.89 2.58
N LYS A 99 0.36 18.43 2.42
CA LYS A 99 0.92 18.77 1.10
C LYS A 99 1.13 17.58 0.17
N GLU A 100 1.30 16.38 0.71
CA GLU A 100 1.50 15.16 -0.06
C GLU A 100 0.18 14.55 -0.56
N GLN A 101 -0.99 15.11 -0.19
CA GLN A 101 -2.30 14.58 -0.58
C GLN A 101 -2.52 14.55 -2.11
N SER A 102 -1.84 15.41 -2.87
CA SER A 102 -1.91 15.44 -4.33
C SER A 102 -1.25 14.22 -5.00
N ARG A 103 -0.42 13.51 -4.24
CA ARG A 103 0.25 12.27 -4.68
C ARG A 103 -0.61 11.03 -4.47
N ILE A 104 -1.81 11.18 -3.89
CA ILE A 104 -2.67 10.07 -3.50
C ILE A 104 -4.01 10.23 -4.18
N GLU A 105 -4.45 9.17 -4.85
CA GLU A 105 -5.79 9.07 -5.42
C GLU A 105 -6.59 7.96 -4.70
N ARG A 106 -7.92 8.06 -4.78
CA ARG A 106 -8.84 7.12 -4.16
C ARG A 106 -9.69 6.49 -5.24
N VAL A 107 -9.71 5.17 -5.27
CA VAL A 107 -10.44 4.39 -6.26
C VAL A 107 -11.40 3.45 -5.55
N TRP A 108 -12.64 3.45 -5.98
CA TRP A 108 -13.63 2.45 -5.62
C TRP A 108 -13.89 1.57 -6.84
N VAL A 109 -13.40 0.35 -6.79
CA VAL A 109 -13.61 -0.67 -7.83
C VAL A 109 -14.97 -1.31 -7.60
N LEU A 110 -15.90 -1.03 -8.49
CA LEU A 110 -17.26 -1.54 -8.43
C LEU A 110 -17.31 -2.99 -8.95
N THR A 111 -17.87 -3.89 -8.15
CA THR A 111 -17.94 -5.33 -8.46
C THR A 111 -19.24 -5.73 -9.17
N ASP A 112 -20.19 -4.81 -9.28
CA ASP A 112 -21.51 -5.03 -9.89
C ASP A 112 -21.92 -3.88 -10.81
N ASN A 113 -23.12 -4.00 -11.38
CA ASN A 113 -23.74 -3.00 -12.26
C ASN A 113 -24.73 -2.09 -11.53
N GLY A 114 -24.72 -2.08 -10.19
CA GLY A 114 -25.56 -1.22 -9.38
C GLY A 114 -25.31 0.28 -9.63
N ALA A 115 -26.30 1.09 -9.33
CA ALA A 115 -26.16 2.54 -9.31
C ALA A 115 -25.50 2.97 -8.00
N VAL A 116 -24.50 3.85 -8.09
CA VAL A 116 -23.86 4.46 -6.92
C VAL A 116 -24.73 5.63 -6.43
N ASP A 117 -24.94 5.74 -5.12
CA ASP A 117 -25.67 6.87 -4.53
C ASP A 117 -24.95 8.19 -4.84
N PRO A 118 -25.60 9.15 -5.52
CA PRO A 118 -25.02 10.46 -5.81
C PRO A 118 -24.61 11.24 -4.56
N ALA A 119 -25.36 11.13 -3.46
CA ALA A 119 -25.03 11.80 -2.20
C ALA A 119 -23.72 11.27 -1.60
N LEU A 120 -23.45 9.97 -1.75
CA LEU A 120 -22.17 9.38 -1.34
C LEU A 120 -21.01 9.91 -2.16
N LEU A 121 -21.19 10.04 -3.47
CA LEU A 121 -20.16 10.59 -4.38
C LEU A 121 -19.86 12.06 -4.08
N GLU A 122 -20.89 12.86 -3.81
CA GLU A 122 -20.74 14.25 -3.40
C GLU A 122 -19.96 14.38 -2.09
N ALA A 123 -20.29 13.55 -1.10
CA ALA A 123 -19.56 13.49 0.18
C ALA A 123 -18.09 13.08 0.00
N HIS A 124 -17.77 12.36 -1.06
CA HIS A 124 -16.44 11.83 -1.35
C HIS A 124 -15.81 12.45 -2.63
N ALA A 125 -15.96 13.75 -2.85
CA ALA A 125 -15.43 14.44 -4.02
C ALA A 125 -13.99 14.02 -4.35
N GLY A 126 -13.72 13.70 -5.63
CA GLY A 126 -12.43 13.18 -6.11
C GLY A 126 -12.22 11.67 -5.86
N LEU A 127 -13.26 10.93 -5.49
CA LEU A 127 -13.25 9.47 -5.51
C LEU A 127 -13.55 8.98 -6.94
N HIS A 128 -12.70 8.11 -7.46
CA HIS A 128 -12.93 7.46 -8.75
C HIS A 128 -13.76 6.18 -8.51
N ALA A 129 -15.09 6.28 -8.56
CA ALA A 129 -15.97 5.13 -8.58
C ALA A 129 -15.96 4.55 -10.01
N TRP A 130 -15.31 3.41 -10.17
CA TRP A 130 -14.98 2.84 -11.47
C TRP A 130 -15.32 1.36 -11.54
N ARG A 131 -15.90 0.96 -12.64
CA ARG A 131 -16.21 -0.43 -12.98
C ARG A 131 -15.24 -0.91 -14.05
N PRO A 132 -14.38 -1.90 -13.75
CA PRO A 132 -13.49 -2.48 -14.75
C PRO A 132 -14.27 -3.14 -15.88
N GLY A 133 -13.75 -3.05 -17.09
CA GLY A 133 -14.34 -3.73 -18.26
C GLY A 133 -14.23 -5.25 -18.20
N GLU A 134 -13.25 -5.75 -17.46
CA GLU A 134 -13.05 -7.18 -17.24
C GLU A 134 -13.38 -7.55 -15.78
N ALA A 135 -14.33 -8.46 -15.59
CA ALA A 135 -14.74 -8.91 -14.25
C ALA A 135 -13.59 -9.57 -13.47
N THR A 136 -12.65 -10.22 -14.17
CA THR A 136 -11.47 -10.87 -13.60
C THR A 136 -10.49 -9.87 -12.95
N PHE A 137 -10.60 -8.57 -13.29
CA PHE A 137 -9.76 -7.54 -12.67
C PHE A 137 -9.85 -7.55 -11.13
N VAL A 138 -11.04 -7.78 -10.59
CA VAL A 138 -11.29 -7.84 -9.14
C VAL A 138 -10.53 -8.99 -8.46
N GLU A 139 -10.23 -10.06 -9.18
CA GLU A 139 -9.54 -11.23 -8.65
C GLU A 139 -8.07 -10.96 -8.31
N GLN A 140 -7.51 -9.88 -8.84
CA GLN A 140 -6.14 -9.47 -8.56
C GLN A 140 -5.96 -8.94 -7.12
N PHE A 141 -7.06 -8.60 -6.45
CA PHE A 141 -7.03 -8.15 -5.06
C PHE A 141 -7.18 -9.36 -4.12
N PRO A 142 -6.11 -9.73 -3.38
CA PRO A 142 -6.13 -10.92 -2.53
C PRO A 142 -7.06 -10.72 -1.34
N ALA A 143 -7.95 -11.68 -1.16
CA ALA A 143 -8.78 -11.80 0.04
C ALA A 143 -8.91 -13.27 0.40
N SER A 144 -8.79 -13.58 1.69
CA SER A 144 -9.08 -14.92 2.20
C SER A 144 -10.58 -15.16 2.35
N ASP A 145 -11.33 -14.07 2.56
CA ASP A 145 -12.74 -14.09 2.95
C ASP A 145 -13.55 -12.98 2.28
N ASP A 146 -13.15 -11.72 2.42
CA ASP A 146 -13.95 -10.57 1.98
C ASP A 146 -13.08 -9.41 1.46
N ARG A 147 -13.07 -9.21 0.13
CA ARG A 147 -12.36 -8.08 -0.49
C ARG A 147 -12.90 -6.72 -0.06
N ALA A 148 -14.22 -6.63 0.13
CA ALA A 148 -14.88 -5.39 0.51
C ALA A 148 -14.54 -4.92 1.94
N GLY A 149 -14.02 -5.82 2.77
CA GLY A 149 -13.54 -5.48 4.12
C GLY A 149 -12.22 -4.72 4.14
N HIS A 150 -11.47 -4.67 3.04
CA HIS A 150 -10.09 -4.18 3.04
C HIS A 150 -9.91 -2.90 2.21
N ILE A 151 -8.90 -2.11 2.60
CA ILE A 151 -8.34 -1.05 1.76
C ILE A 151 -6.99 -1.54 1.25
N TYR A 152 -6.81 -1.50 -0.06
CA TYR A 152 -5.59 -1.89 -0.73
C TYR A 152 -4.76 -0.66 -1.10
N LEU A 153 -3.44 -0.83 -1.17
CA LEU A 153 -2.53 0.21 -1.61
C LEU A 153 -1.77 -0.24 -2.85
N VAL A 154 -1.83 0.62 -3.87
CA VAL A 154 -1.12 0.44 -5.14
C VAL A 154 -0.06 1.53 -5.26
N ASP A 155 1.13 1.15 -5.67
CA ASP A 155 2.26 2.07 -5.82
C ASP A 155 2.15 2.93 -7.10
N PRO A 156 2.97 3.97 -7.26
CA PRO A 156 2.95 4.82 -8.46
C PRO A 156 3.31 4.10 -9.77
N LEU A 157 3.90 2.93 -9.71
CA LEU A 157 4.19 2.08 -10.88
C LEU A 157 3.01 1.19 -11.27
N GLY A 158 1.96 1.15 -10.43
CA GLY A 158 0.76 0.34 -10.65
C GLY A 158 0.84 -1.06 -10.05
N ASN A 159 1.73 -1.29 -9.08
CA ASN A 159 1.82 -2.58 -8.39
C ASN A 159 0.97 -2.56 -7.12
N LEU A 160 0.15 -3.58 -6.95
CA LEU A 160 -0.48 -3.86 -5.67
C LEU A 160 0.59 -4.34 -4.69
N MET A 161 0.69 -3.69 -3.51
CA MET A 161 1.77 -3.98 -2.58
C MET A 161 1.34 -4.19 -1.13
N LEU A 162 0.19 -3.66 -0.73
CA LEU A 162 -0.21 -3.68 0.67
C LEU A 162 -1.73 -3.78 0.80
N ARG A 163 -2.17 -4.47 1.85
CA ARG A 163 -3.57 -4.58 2.26
C ARG A 163 -3.70 -4.16 3.71
N PHE A 164 -4.58 -3.22 4.01
CA PHE A 164 -4.92 -2.88 5.38
C PHE A 164 -5.91 -3.90 5.97
N PRO A 165 -5.90 -4.14 7.29
CA PRO A 165 -6.90 -4.98 7.96
C PRO A 165 -8.35 -4.52 7.68
N ALA A 166 -9.33 -5.41 7.90
CA ALA A 166 -10.74 -5.10 7.69
C ALA A 166 -11.25 -3.93 8.54
N GLU A 167 -10.72 -3.78 9.75
CA GLU A 167 -11.01 -2.64 10.64
C GLU A 167 -9.69 -1.90 10.94
N PRO A 168 -9.21 -1.07 9.99
CA PRO A 168 -7.90 -0.47 10.14
C PRO A 168 -7.92 0.66 11.16
N ASP A 169 -6.89 0.68 12.03
CA ASP A 169 -6.62 1.84 12.90
C ASP A 169 -6.21 3.04 12.03
N PRO A 170 -6.99 4.13 12.05
CA PRO A 170 -6.73 5.29 11.19
C PRO A 170 -5.34 5.90 11.40
N LYS A 171 -4.87 5.95 12.65
CA LYS A 171 -3.56 6.55 12.99
C LYS A 171 -2.42 5.71 12.43
N ARG A 172 -2.53 4.38 12.53
CA ARG A 172 -1.52 3.46 12.01
C ARG A 172 -1.50 3.48 10.49
N MET A 173 -2.68 3.49 9.84
CA MET A 173 -2.81 3.60 8.39
C MET A 173 -2.19 4.91 7.85
N MET A 174 -2.49 6.06 8.50
CA MET A 174 -1.88 7.34 8.17
C MET A 174 -0.36 7.34 8.32
N LYS A 175 0.15 6.68 9.37
CA LYS A 175 1.60 6.56 9.63
C LYS A 175 2.29 5.75 8.53
N ASP A 176 1.72 4.61 8.14
CA ASP A 176 2.28 3.77 7.08
C ASP A 176 2.34 4.55 5.76
N LEU A 177 1.25 5.18 5.36
CA LEU A 177 1.20 5.95 4.14
C LEU A 177 2.21 7.11 4.15
N LYS A 178 2.35 7.81 5.29
CA LYS A 178 3.35 8.87 5.47
C LYS A 178 4.78 8.36 5.29
N LEU A 179 5.10 7.17 5.82
CA LEU A 179 6.41 6.55 5.66
C LEU A 179 6.69 6.19 4.20
N LEU A 180 5.70 5.63 3.50
CA LEU A 180 5.81 5.27 2.09
C LEU A 180 6.00 6.52 1.21
N LEU A 181 5.22 7.56 1.42
CA LEU A 181 5.35 8.84 0.70
C LEU A 181 6.71 9.50 0.93
N LYS A 182 7.27 9.39 2.14
CA LYS A 182 8.59 9.91 2.47
C LYS A 182 9.72 9.10 1.79
N ALA A 183 9.55 7.80 1.70
CA ALA A 183 10.53 6.92 1.06
C ALA A 183 10.47 6.97 -0.47
N SER A 184 9.28 7.19 -1.03
CA SER A 184 9.07 7.29 -2.47
C SER A 184 9.38 8.70 -2.98
N GLN A 185 10.19 8.78 -4.04
CA GLN A 185 10.44 10.04 -4.75
C GLN A 185 9.49 10.23 -5.94
N ILE A 186 8.61 9.25 -6.22
CA ILE A 186 7.66 9.23 -7.33
C ILE A 186 6.25 9.53 -6.80
N GLY A 187 5.50 10.33 -7.53
CA GLY A 187 4.11 10.66 -7.22
C GLY A 187 3.89 12.13 -7.03
#